data_27959f56eafba1e6559e8f11e4105048
#
_entry.id   27959f56eafba1e6559e8f11e4105048
#
_cell.length_a   1.000
_cell.length_b   1.000
_cell.length_c   1.000
_cell.angle_alpha   90.00
_cell.angle_beta   90.00
_cell.angle_gamma   90.00
#
_symmetry.space_group_name_H-M   'P 1'
#
loop_
_entity.id
_entity.type
_entity.pdbx_description
1 polymer ?
#
loop_
_entity_poly.entity_id
_entity_poly.type
_entity_poly.pdbx_seq_one_letter_code
_entity_poly.pdbx_strand_id
1 'polypeptide(L)'
;MMNELDSSVFKRLGVLPTAVIGDTLREMGFHHQALNHKIAGLDRSMRCCGPAFCIEGETSVGDLPKNEPGALIPSFEIFRRPLEDHVLVIATGGFEGCPVWGGNIALSAQLKRVAGVVADGGVRDVVAITEIGVPTWATFITPVSSAKRWRITQFGSPIVMPGQTHSQVVITPGDAIVADADGVMVVPARLAQQVAESAEELERIELVQRNELLSGDDRQAVYERYDRFGHIPKMH
;
A
#
# COMPACT_ATOMS: atom_id res chain seq x y z
N MET A 1 4.68 17.49 -16.73
CA MET A 1 5.26 16.14 -16.94
C MET A 1 5.73 15.68 -15.57
N MET A 2 5.03 14.74 -14.94
CA MET A 2 5.57 14.05 -13.76
C MET A 2 6.80 13.27 -14.23
N ASN A 3 7.98 13.51 -13.64
CA ASN A 3 9.10 12.61 -13.81
C ASN A 3 8.63 11.24 -13.33
N GLU A 4 8.56 10.26 -14.25
CA GLU A 4 8.40 8.86 -13.86
C GLU A 4 9.57 8.53 -12.94
N LEU A 5 9.25 8.12 -11.71
CA LEU A 5 10.26 7.63 -10.78
C LEU A 5 10.97 6.45 -11.45
N ASP A 6 12.29 6.42 -11.36
CA ASP A 6 13.07 5.29 -11.81
C ASP A 6 12.55 4.01 -11.10
N SER A 7 12.23 2.99 -11.88
CA SER A 7 11.75 1.70 -11.36
C SER A 7 12.68 1.08 -10.31
N SER A 8 13.95 1.49 -10.28
CA SER A 8 14.93 1.06 -9.28
C SER A 8 14.56 1.49 -7.86
N VAL A 9 13.91 2.62 -7.68
CA VAL A 9 13.54 3.14 -6.35
C VAL A 9 12.49 2.25 -5.67
N PHE A 10 11.52 1.72 -6.42
CA PHE A 10 10.52 0.79 -5.89
C PHE A 10 11.15 -0.54 -5.45
N LYS A 11 12.17 -1.01 -6.17
CA LYS A 11 12.93 -2.22 -5.78
C LYS A 11 13.68 -2.01 -4.47
N ARG A 12 14.29 -0.83 -4.29
CA ARG A 12 14.99 -0.45 -3.05
C ARG A 12 14.02 -0.36 -1.87
N LEU A 13 12.91 0.38 -2.02
CA LEU A 13 11.87 0.47 -1.00
C LEU A 13 11.24 -0.88 -0.68
N GLY A 14 11.05 -1.74 -1.69
CA GLY A 14 10.38 -3.03 -1.55
C GLY A 14 11.12 -4.06 -0.68
N VAL A 15 12.41 -3.89 -0.43
CA VAL A 15 13.18 -4.78 0.45
C VAL A 15 13.29 -4.24 1.88
N LEU A 16 12.95 -2.97 2.11
CA LEU A 16 13.02 -2.32 3.43
C LEU A 16 11.78 -2.64 4.27
N PRO A 17 11.91 -2.84 5.59
CA PRO A 17 10.76 -2.95 6.48
C PRO A 17 9.89 -1.68 6.46
N THR A 18 8.56 -1.84 6.49
CA THR A 18 7.64 -0.69 6.58
C THR A 18 7.87 0.12 7.85
N ALA A 19 8.30 -0.50 8.94
CA ALA A 19 8.66 0.18 10.19
C ALA A 19 9.82 1.16 10.00
N VAL A 20 10.88 0.75 9.30
CA VAL A 20 12.05 1.60 9.00
C VAL A 20 11.67 2.76 8.09
N ILE A 21 10.83 2.50 7.09
CA ILE A 21 10.27 3.56 6.21
C ILE A 21 9.43 4.55 7.03
N GLY A 22 8.61 4.04 7.96
CA GLY A 22 7.78 4.86 8.85
C GLY A 22 8.62 5.76 9.76
N ASP A 23 9.67 5.23 10.38
CA ASP A 23 10.60 6.02 11.20
C ASP A 23 11.32 7.09 10.36
N THR A 24 11.77 6.73 9.15
CA THR A 24 12.41 7.67 8.24
C THR A 24 11.48 8.83 7.85
N LEU A 25 10.25 8.52 7.44
CA LEU A 25 9.25 9.54 7.09
C LEU A 25 8.93 10.45 8.28
N ARG A 26 8.76 9.87 9.46
CA ARG A 26 8.53 10.63 10.70
C ARG A 26 9.67 11.61 10.98
N GLU A 27 10.92 11.16 10.88
CA GLU A 27 12.09 12.02 11.10
C GLU A 27 12.21 13.13 10.03
N MET A 28 11.78 12.86 8.79
CA MET A 28 11.67 13.87 7.74
C MET A 28 10.54 14.89 7.97
N GLY A 29 9.64 14.66 8.95
CA GLY A 29 8.49 15.52 9.26
C GLY A 29 7.16 15.05 8.65
N PHE A 30 7.10 13.84 8.04
CA PHE A 30 5.90 13.25 7.47
C PHE A 30 5.29 12.22 8.43
N HIS A 31 4.42 12.67 9.33
CA HIS A 31 3.91 11.87 10.46
C HIS A 31 2.68 11.00 10.15
N HIS A 32 2.04 11.16 8.99
CA HIS A 32 0.71 10.62 8.70
C HIS A 32 0.68 9.79 7.41
N GLN A 33 1.67 8.92 7.22
CA GLN A 33 1.83 8.16 5.99
C GLN A 33 1.49 6.66 6.14
N ALA A 34 1.15 6.20 7.34
CA ALA A 34 0.69 4.84 7.59
C ALA A 34 -0.81 4.71 7.38
N LEU A 35 -1.25 3.68 6.64
CA LEU A 35 -2.65 3.33 6.56
C LEU A 35 -3.13 2.66 7.85
N ASN A 36 -4.44 2.64 8.06
CA ASN A 36 -5.05 2.10 9.26
C ASN A 36 -4.74 0.61 9.43
N HIS A 37 -4.42 0.19 10.66
CA HIS A 37 -4.06 -1.19 11.01
C HIS A 37 -5.13 -2.24 10.66
N LYS A 38 -6.38 -1.84 10.43
CA LYS A 38 -7.43 -2.74 9.95
C LYS A 38 -7.15 -3.24 8.53
N ILE A 39 -6.38 -2.49 7.73
CA ILE A 39 -5.94 -2.92 6.40
C ILE A 39 -4.74 -3.85 6.59
N ALA A 40 -5.03 -5.14 6.71
CA ALA A 40 -4.05 -6.18 7.05
C ALA A 40 -3.82 -7.14 5.88
N GLY A 41 -2.61 -7.68 5.78
CA GLY A 41 -2.27 -8.68 4.77
C GLY A 41 -3.05 -9.99 4.97
N LEU A 42 -3.55 -10.57 3.89
CA LEU A 42 -4.18 -11.90 3.91
C LEU A 42 -3.17 -12.99 4.27
N ASP A 43 -1.94 -12.81 3.89
CA ASP A 43 -0.79 -13.62 4.28
C ASP A 43 0.33 -12.70 4.77
N ARG A 44 0.77 -12.91 6.01
CA ARG A 44 1.81 -12.09 6.65
C ARG A 44 3.21 -12.31 6.09
N SER A 45 3.43 -13.36 5.32
CA SER A 45 4.71 -13.58 4.63
C SER A 45 4.86 -12.75 3.36
N MET A 46 3.74 -12.23 2.83
CA MET A 46 3.75 -11.44 1.61
C MET A 46 4.20 -10.00 1.87
N ARG A 47 4.80 -9.44 0.85
CA ARG A 47 5.11 -8.02 0.76
C ARG A 47 4.94 -7.53 -0.66
N CYS A 48 4.70 -6.24 -0.82
CA CYS A 48 4.71 -5.60 -2.13
C CYS A 48 5.25 -4.17 -2.05
N CYS A 49 5.76 -3.70 -3.18
CA CYS A 49 6.09 -2.31 -3.39
C CYS A 49 5.88 -1.96 -4.86
N GLY A 50 5.31 -0.79 -5.10
CA GLY A 50 5.12 -0.28 -6.46
C GLY A 50 4.40 1.06 -6.47
N PRO A 51 4.33 1.70 -7.64
CA PRO A 51 3.57 2.93 -7.80
C PRO A 51 2.08 2.68 -7.59
N ALA A 52 1.40 3.59 -6.89
CA ALA A 52 -0.02 3.52 -6.66
C ALA A 52 -0.81 3.67 -7.96
N PHE A 53 -1.68 2.71 -8.25
CA PHE A 53 -2.77 2.87 -9.19
C PHE A 53 -4.07 3.03 -8.39
N CYS A 54 -4.55 4.25 -8.30
CA CYS A 54 -5.67 4.63 -7.46
C CYS A 54 -7.00 4.28 -8.10
N ILE A 55 -7.88 3.62 -7.35
CA ILE A 55 -9.23 3.23 -7.72
C ILE A 55 -10.17 3.70 -6.63
N GLU A 56 -11.26 4.36 -6.98
CA GLU A 56 -12.30 4.76 -6.05
C GLU A 56 -13.64 4.19 -6.46
N GLY A 57 -14.44 3.86 -5.46
CA GLY A 57 -15.79 3.39 -5.69
C GLY A 57 -16.71 3.71 -4.53
N GLU A 58 -17.98 3.49 -4.75
CA GLU A 58 -19.03 3.80 -3.78
C GLU A 58 -20.06 2.70 -3.66
N THR A 59 -20.86 2.76 -2.60
CA THR A 59 -22.03 1.92 -2.40
C THR A 59 -23.02 2.13 -3.54
N SER A 60 -23.47 1.02 -4.12
CA SER A 60 -24.55 1.02 -5.11
C SER A 60 -25.83 0.49 -4.47
N VAL A 61 -26.93 1.22 -4.58
CA VAL A 61 -28.25 0.79 -4.09
C VAL A 61 -29.15 0.53 -5.30
N GLY A 62 -29.54 -0.74 -5.47
CA GLY A 62 -30.48 -1.16 -6.52
C GLY A 62 -29.87 -1.36 -7.91
N ASP A 63 -30.74 -1.61 -8.88
CA ASP A 63 -30.34 -1.73 -10.29
C ASP A 63 -30.11 -0.34 -10.86
N LEU A 64 -28.85 -0.04 -11.18
CA LEU A 64 -28.54 1.19 -11.92
C LEU A 64 -29.05 1.07 -13.35
N PRO A 65 -29.68 2.12 -13.90
CA PRO A 65 -30.03 2.17 -15.32
C PRO A 65 -28.82 1.89 -16.19
N LYS A 66 -28.88 0.89 -17.04
CA LYS A 66 -27.77 0.47 -17.91
C LYS A 66 -27.28 1.56 -18.88
N ASN A 67 -28.02 2.65 -19.00
CA ASN A 67 -27.85 3.68 -20.03
C ASN A 67 -27.58 5.09 -19.50
N GLU A 68 -27.31 5.28 -18.20
CA GLU A 68 -26.92 6.61 -17.72
C GLU A 68 -25.43 6.87 -17.95
N PRO A 69 -25.03 8.01 -18.54
CA PRO A 69 -23.63 8.41 -18.67
C PRO A 69 -22.99 8.46 -17.26
N GLY A 70 -21.89 7.70 -17.06
CA GLY A 70 -21.20 7.61 -15.78
C GLY A 70 -21.70 6.52 -14.82
N ALA A 71 -22.67 5.70 -15.23
CA ALA A 71 -23.33 4.74 -14.35
C ALA A 71 -22.44 3.60 -13.85
N LEU A 72 -21.47 3.12 -14.62
CA LEU A 72 -20.58 2.00 -14.23
C LEU A 72 -19.27 2.07 -15.00
N ILE A 73 -18.16 2.09 -14.26
CA ILE A 73 -16.88 1.73 -14.83
C ILE A 73 -16.72 0.21 -14.60
N PRO A 74 -16.78 -0.63 -15.64
CA PRO A 74 -16.57 -2.06 -15.48
C PRO A 74 -15.13 -2.32 -15.03
N SER A 75 -14.92 -3.27 -14.11
CA SER A 75 -13.58 -3.59 -13.60
C SER A 75 -12.57 -3.95 -14.70
N PHE A 76 -13.03 -4.49 -15.84
CA PHE A 76 -12.15 -4.80 -16.97
C PHE A 76 -11.51 -3.56 -17.62
N GLU A 77 -12.09 -2.35 -17.48
CA GLU A 77 -11.48 -1.12 -17.98
C GLU A 77 -10.17 -0.79 -17.25
N ILE A 78 -10.04 -1.15 -15.98
CA ILE A 78 -8.81 -1.03 -15.22
C ILE A 78 -7.72 -1.89 -15.87
N PHE A 79 -8.06 -3.15 -16.21
CA PHE A 79 -7.10 -4.11 -16.77
C PHE A 79 -6.74 -3.85 -18.25
N ARG A 80 -7.31 -2.83 -18.88
CA ARG A 80 -6.84 -2.29 -20.16
C ARG A 80 -5.68 -1.32 -20.02
N ARG A 81 -5.36 -0.92 -18.78
CA ARG A 81 -4.25 0.01 -18.49
C ARG A 81 -2.93 -0.74 -18.32
N PRO A 82 -1.79 -0.07 -18.47
CA PRO A 82 -0.50 -0.61 -18.08
C PRO A 82 -0.45 -0.67 -16.56
N LEU A 83 -0.44 -1.87 -15.99
CA LEU A 83 -0.51 -2.11 -14.55
C LEU A 83 0.69 -2.86 -14.00
N GLU A 84 1.64 -3.21 -14.86
CA GLU A 84 2.85 -3.91 -14.46
C GLU A 84 3.56 -3.16 -13.33
N ASP A 85 3.94 -3.88 -12.30
CA ASP A 85 4.61 -3.39 -11.09
C ASP A 85 3.80 -2.38 -10.25
N HIS A 86 2.55 -2.03 -10.62
CA HIS A 86 1.71 -1.15 -9.82
C HIS A 86 1.09 -1.88 -8.62
N VAL A 87 0.85 -1.13 -7.55
CA VAL A 87 -0.04 -1.56 -6.47
C VAL A 87 -1.42 -0.92 -6.70
N LEU A 88 -2.45 -1.76 -6.84
CA LEU A 88 -3.83 -1.29 -6.94
C LEU A 88 -4.31 -0.84 -5.56
N VAL A 89 -4.66 0.43 -5.41
CA VAL A 89 -5.18 0.97 -4.16
C VAL A 89 -6.66 1.29 -4.34
N ILE A 90 -7.52 0.60 -3.58
CA ILE A 90 -8.96 0.64 -3.74
C ILE A 90 -9.58 1.34 -2.53
N ALA A 91 -10.07 2.56 -2.74
CA ALA A 91 -10.78 3.35 -1.75
C ALA A 91 -12.30 3.11 -1.85
N THR A 92 -12.89 2.65 -0.76
CA THR A 92 -14.32 2.35 -0.66
C THR A 92 -15.07 3.33 0.23
N GLY A 93 -14.34 4.24 0.90
CA GLY A 93 -14.87 5.11 1.93
C GLY A 93 -15.28 4.36 3.20
N GLY A 94 -14.65 3.20 3.45
CA GLY A 94 -14.96 2.37 4.62
C GLY A 94 -16.22 1.51 4.46
N PHE A 95 -16.63 1.20 3.24
CA PHE A 95 -17.79 0.37 2.97
C PHE A 95 -17.56 -1.09 3.40
N GLU A 96 -18.41 -1.59 4.30
CA GLU A 96 -18.32 -2.93 4.87
C GLU A 96 -19.42 -3.91 4.37
N GLY A 97 -20.25 -3.49 3.41
CA GLY A 97 -21.44 -4.27 2.98
C GLY A 97 -21.15 -5.44 2.04
N CYS A 98 -20.01 -5.45 1.36
CA CYS A 98 -19.61 -6.54 0.48
C CYS A 98 -18.10 -6.49 0.17
N PRO A 99 -17.51 -7.57 -0.39
CA PRO A 99 -16.14 -7.54 -0.86
C PRO A 99 -16.03 -6.69 -2.13
N VAL A 100 -14.90 -6.00 -2.30
CA VAL A 100 -14.55 -5.25 -3.52
C VAL A 100 -13.49 -5.98 -4.37
N TRP A 101 -12.91 -7.04 -3.81
CA TRP A 101 -11.86 -7.84 -4.42
C TRP A 101 -12.15 -9.34 -4.25
N GLY A 102 -11.76 -10.17 -5.23
CA GLY A 102 -11.98 -11.61 -5.20
C GLY A 102 -11.15 -12.36 -6.23
N GLY A 103 -11.25 -13.70 -6.27
CA GLY A 103 -10.37 -14.58 -7.02
C GLY A 103 -10.26 -14.28 -8.52
N ASN A 104 -11.36 -14.07 -9.23
CA ASN A 104 -11.33 -13.83 -10.68
C ASN A 104 -10.65 -12.49 -11.04
N ILE A 105 -10.84 -11.47 -10.22
CA ILE A 105 -10.21 -10.17 -10.45
C ILE A 105 -8.72 -10.24 -10.05
N ALA A 106 -8.37 -11.02 -9.02
CA ALA A 106 -6.99 -11.29 -8.65
C ALA A 106 -6.22 -12.01 -9.77
N LEU A 107 -6.84 -12.99 -10.45
CA LEU A 107 -6.24 -13.62 -11.61
C LEU A 107 -5.96 -12.61 -12.74
N SER A 108 -6.88 -11.67 -12.97
CA SER A 108 -6.67 -10.60 -13.96
C SER A 108 -5.49 -9.69 -13.58
N ALA A 109 -5.33 -9.39 -12.29
CA ALA A 109 -4.21 -8.62 -11.77
C ALA A 109 -2.88 -9.36 -11.93
N GLN A 110 -2.85 -10.65 -11.61
CA GLN A 110 -1.67 -11.49 -11.78
C GLN A 110 -1.21 -11.55 -13.24
N LEU A 111 -2.14 -11.72 -14.20
CA LEU A 111 -1.84 -11.71 -15.63
C LEU A 111 -1.31 -10.35 -16.12
N LYS A 112 -1.60 -9.26 -15.42
CA LYS A 112 -1.07 -7.93 -15.67
C LYS A 112 0.19 -7.60 -14.86
N ARG A 113 0.72 -8.56 -14.11
CA ARG A 113 1.90 -8.42 -13.25
C ARG A 113 1.77 -7.27 -12.24
N VAL A 114 0.58 -7.14 -11.66
CA VAL A 114 0.33 -6.20 -10.56
C VAL A 114 1.17 -6.61 -9.35
N ALA A 115 1.87 -5.66 -8.72
CA ALA A 115 2.74 -5.92 -7.58
C ALA A 115 1.97 -6.27 -6.30
N GLY A 116 0.77 -5.74 -6.14
CA GLY A 116 -0.08 -6.01 -4.98
C GLY A 116 -1.39 -5.23 -5.01
N VAL A 117 -2.23 -5.49 -4.00
CA VAL A 117 -3.54 -4.86 -3.83
C VAL A 117 -3.73 -4.41 -2.40
N VAL A 118 -4.20 -3.18 -2.21
CA VAL A 118 -4.53 -2.59 -0.92
C VAL A 118 -5.94 -2.03 -0.99
N ALA A 119 -6.85 -2.49 -0.13
CA ALA A 119 -8.24 -2.03 -0.11
C ALA A 119 -8.69 -1.66 1.32
N ASP A 120 -9.39 -0.55 1.48
CA ASP A 120 -10.09 -0.22 2.73
C ASP A 120 -11.46 -0.90 2.83
N GLY A 121 -11.69 -1.90 1.99
CA GLY A 121 -12.89 -2.72 1.91
C GLY A 121 -12.60 -4.21 2.10
N GLY A 122 -13.64 -5.02 1.91
CA GLY A 122 -13.57 -6.47 2.09
C GLY A 122 -13.06 -7.24 0.87
N VAL A 123 -12.64 -8.47 1.11
CA VAL A 123 -12.28 -9.46 0.08
C VAL A 123 -13.05 -10.76 0.25
N ARG A 124 -13.10 -11.57 -0.81
CA ARG A 124 -13.56 -12.95 -0.81
C ARG A 124 -12.62 -13.84 -1.61
N ASP A 125 -12.88 -15.15 -1.59
CA ASP A 125 -12.07 -16.15 -2.33
C ASP A 125 -10.60 -16.16 -1.88
N VAL A 126 -10.34 -16.01 -0.57
CA VAL A 126 -9.00 -15.83 0.01
C VAL A 126 -8.05 -16.95 -0.39
N VAL A 127 -8.51 -18.21 -0.39
CA VAL A 127 -7.71 -19.37 -0.79
C VAL A 127 -7.24 -19.19 -2.23
N ALA A 128 -8.15 -18.85 -3.14
CA ALA A 128 -7.81 -18.63 -4.55
C ALA A 128 -6.85 -17.44 -4.73
N ILE A 129 -7.05 -16.33 -4.01
CA ILE A 129 -6.14 -15.16 -4.06
C ILE A 129 -4.72 -15.57 -3.63
N THR A 130 -4.62 -16.34 -2.54
CA THR A 130 -3.33 -16.81 -2.02
C THR A 130 -2.63 -17.77 -3.00
N GLU A 131 -3.37 -18.70 -3.60
CA GLU A 131 -2.85 -19.63 -4.62
C GLU A 131 -2.41 -18.89 -5.91
N ILE A 132 -3.14 -17.87 -6.33
CA ILE A 132 -2.78 -16.99 -7.45
C ILE A 132 -1.50 -16.20 -7.15
N GLY A 133 -1.24 -15.89 -5.87
CA GLY A 133 0.00 -15.26 -5.41
C GLY A 133 0.04 -13.74 -5.57
N VAL A 134 -1.10 -13.06 -5.69
CA VAL A 134 -1.17 -11.58 -5.67
C VAL A 134 -1.22 -11.10 -4.23
N PRO A 135 -0.17 -10.43 -3.70
CA PRO A 135 -0.16 -9.90 -2.36
C PRO A 135 -1.35 -8.95 -2.13
N THR A 136 -2.13 -9.19 -1.08
CA THR A 136 -3.38 -8.45 -0.86
C THR A 136 -3.54 -8.05 0.60
N TRP A 137 -3.82 -6.76 0.85
CA TRP A 137 -4.19 -6.18 2.14
C TRP A 137 -5.62 -5.68 2.07
N ALA A 138 -6.43 -6.02 3.09
CA ALA A 138 -7.83 -5.66 3.15
C ALA A 138 -8.32 -5.52 4.59
N THR A 139 -9.50 -4.94 4.80
CA THR A 139 -10.04 -4.70 6.15
C THR A 139 -10.81 -5.89 6.71
N PHE A 140 -11.44 -6.70 5.87
CA PHE A 140 -12.21 -7.87 6.30
C PHE A 140 -12.39 -8.91 5.18
N ILE A 141 -12.82 -10.10 5.58
CA ILE A 141 -13.12 -11.21 4.68
C ILE A 141 -14.61 -11.53 4.79
N THR A 142 -15.30 -11.74 3.64
CA THR A 142 -16.72 -12.09 3.64
C THR A 142 -17.08 -12.88 2.38
N PRO A 143 -17.98 -13.90 2.45
CA PRO A 143 -18.44 -14.65 1.28
C PRO A 143 -19.53 -13.95 0.47
N VAL A 144 -19.95 -12.75 0.87
CA VAL A 144 -21.04 -12.02 0.22
C VAL A 144 -20.70 -11.67 -1.22
N SER A 145 -21.70 -11.60 -2.11
CA SER A 145 -21.50 -11.12 -3.48
C SER A 145 -21.45 -9.59 -3.53
N SER A 146 -20.51 -9.04 -4.29
CA SER A 146 -20.40 -7.59 -4.56
C SER A 146 -21.41 -7.08 -5.59
N ALA A 147 -22.07 -7.99 -6.32
CA ALA A 147 -22.98 -7.61 -7.40
C ALA A 147 -24.05 -6.62 -6.92
N LYS A 148 -24.18 -5.49 -7.59
CA LYS A 148 -25.15 -4.41 -7.31
C LYS A 148 -25.02 -3.75 -5.93
N ARG A 149 -23.90 -3.91 -5.21
CA ARG A 149 -23.68 -3.32 -3.88
C ARG A 149 -22.58 -2.29 -3.85
N TRP A 150 -21.58 -2.45 -4.70
CA TRP A 150 -20.44 -1.54 -4.84
C TRP A 150 -20.07 -1.37 -6.30
N ARG A 151 -19.67 -0.17 -6.68
CA ARG A 151 -19.27 0.19 -8.04
C ARG A 151 -18.04 1.07 -8.05
N ILE A 152 -17.21 0.92 -9.07
CA ILE A 152 -16.09 1.82 -9.33
C ILE A 152 -16.65 3.11 -9.93
N THR A 153 -16.26 4.25 -9.37
CA THR A 153 -16.67 5.59 -9.84
C THR A 153 -15.55 6.29 -10.59
N GLN A 154 -14.30 6.04 -10.21
CA GLN A 154 -13.13 6.60 -10.91
C GLN A 154 -11.87 5.75 -10.67
N PHE A 155 -10.85 6.00 -11.52
CA PHE A 155 -9.49 5.51 -11.32
C PHE A 155 -8.47 6.47 -11.95
N GLY A 156 -7.20 6.41 -11.50
CA GLY A 156 -6.12 7.25 -12.00
C GLY A 156 -6.15 8.68 -11.47
N SER A 157 -6.99 8.99 -10.46
CA SER A 157 -7.03 10.27 -9.74
C SER A 157 -6.59 10.05 -8.29
N PRO A 158 -6.19 11.11 -7.56
CA PRO A 158 -5.93 11.00 -6.12
C PRO A 158 -7.13 10.47 -5.36
N ILE A 159 -6.88 9.64 -4.35
CA ILE A 159 -7.88 9.04 -3.47
C ILE A 159 -7.56 9.31 -2.01
N VAL A 160 -8.52 9.06 -1.13
CA VAL A 160 -8.36 9.17 0.32
C VAL A 160 -8.58 7.80 0.95
N MET A 161 -7.60 7.36 1.75
CA MET A 161 -7.65 6.11 2.50
C MET A 161 -7.65 6.38 4.02
N PRO A 162 -8.20 5.48 4.85
CA PRO A 162 -8.11 5.63 6.29
C PRO A 162 -6.67 5.52 6.78
N GLY A 163 -6.25 6.47 7.62
CA GLY A 163 -4.91 6.52 8.19
C GLY A 163 -4.84 5.99 9.62
N GLN A 164 -3.62 5.75 10.10
CA GLN A 164 -3.34 5.22 11.44
C GLN A 164 -3.16 6.35 12.47
N THR A 165 -2.35 7.34 12.15
CA THR A 165 -2.01 8.46 13.06
C THR A 165 -2.82 9.72 12.76
N HIS A 166 -3.54 9.73 11.68
CA HIS A 166 -4.52 10.73 11.26
C HIS A 166 -5.71 10.02 10.65
N SER A 167 -6.88 10.65 10.60
CA SER A 167 -8.09 10.02 10.07
C SER A 167 -7.98 9.61 8.61
N GLN A 168 -7.17 10.32 7.83
CA GLN A 168 -7.07 10.17 6.39
C GLN A 168 -5.63 10.30 5.90
N VAL A 169 -5.31 9.52 4.85
CA VAL A 169 -4.09 9.64 4.04
C VAL A 169 -4.51 9.85 2.59
N VAL A 170 -4.02 10.94 2.00
CA VAL A 170 -4.20 11.19 0.56
C VAL A 170 -3.13 10.40 -0.20
N ILE A 171 -3.57 9.65 -1.21
CA ILE A 171 -2.68 8.89 -2.11
C ILE A 171 -2.86 9.42 -3.51
N THR A 172 -1.76 9.86 -4.10
CA THR A 172 -1.71 10.32 -5.48
C THR A 172 -1.20 9.21 -6.40
N PRO A 173 -1.74 9.04 -7.61
CA PRO A 173 -1.18 8.10 -8.57
C PRO A 173 0.33 8.27 -8.73
N GLY A 174 1.08 7.16 -8.59
CA GLY A 174 2.54 7.16 -8.62
C GLY A 174 3.24 7.29 -7.27
N ASP A 175 2.54 7.59 -6.17
CA ASP A 175 3.12 7.47 -4.82
C ASP A 175 3.55 6.01 -4.58
N ALA A 176 4.67 5.79 -3.88
CA ALA A 176 5.11 4.45 -3.60
C ALA A 176 4.28 3.85 -2.45
N ILE A 177 3.63 2.73 -2.73
CA ILE A 177 2.97 1.91 -1.72
C ILE A 177 3.93 0.80 -1.32
N VAL A 178 4.24 0.72 -0.04
CA VAL A 178 5.07 -0.35 0.53
C VAL A 178 4.25 -1.07 1.60
N ALA A 179 4.12 -2.37 1.47
CA ALA A 179 3.32 -3.18 2.38
C ALA A 179 4.04 -4.47 2.78
N ASP A 180 3.94 -4.84 4.06
CA ASP A 180 4.48 -6.06 4.64
C ASP A 180 3.58 -6.57 5.79
N ALA A 181 4.14 -7.40 6.70
CA ALA A 181 3.42 -7.96 7.84
C ALA A 181 2.92 -6.92 8.84
N ASP A 182 3.58 -5.76 8.94
CA ASP A 182 3.25 -4.71 9.90
C ASP A 182 2.14 -3.78 9.38
N GLY A 183 1.97 -3.70 8.05
CA GLY A 183 0.93 -2.87 7.44
C GLY A 183 1.35 -2.22 6.13
N VAL A 184 0.79 -1.03 5.87
CA VAL A 184 0.96 -0.33 4.60
C VAL A 184 1.45 1.09 4.84
N MET A 185 2.58 1.43 4.20
CA MET A 185 3.13 2.79 4.16
C MET A 185 2.94 3.42 2.78
N VAL A 186 2.63 4.71 2.79
CA VAL A 186 2.51 5.55 1.59
C VAL A 186 3.69 6.50 1.56
N VAL A 187 4.55 6.37 0.57
CA VAL A 187 5.69 7.27 0.36
C VAL A 187 5.36 8.20 -0.79
N PRO A 188 5.19 9.52 -0.56
CA PRO A 188 4.94 10.46 -1.64
C PRO A 188 6.02 10.36 -2.73
N ALA A 189 5.60 10.32 -4.00
CA ALA A 189 6.50 10.09 -5.14
C ALA A 189 7.71 11.03 -5.11
N ARG A 190 7.52 12.31 -4.79
CA ARG A 190 8.58 13.33 -4.69
C ARG A 190 9.64 13.04 -3.62
N LEU A 191 9.35 12.17 -2.66
CA LEU A 191 10.23 11.82 -1.55
C LEU A 191 10.86 10.43 -1.71
N ALA A 192 10.37 9.61 -2.63
CA ALA A 192 10.68 8.19 -2.70
C ALA A 192 12.17 7.88 -2.77
N GLN A 193 12.92 8.65 -3.58
CA GLN A 193 14.38 8.49 -3.68
C GLN A 193 15.08 8.79 -2.35
N GLN A 194 14.74 9.91 -1.72
CA GLN A 194 15.37 10.36 -0.48
C GLN A 194 14.99 9.47 0.70
N VAL A 195 13.73 8.99 0.74
CA VAL A 195 13.28 8.01 1.74
C VAL A 195 14.03 6.70 1.56
N ALA A 196 14.21 6.20 0.33
CA ALA A 196 14.96 4.98 0.09
C ALA A 196 16.41 5.10 0.60
N GLU A 197 17.12 6.20 0.27
CA GLU A 197 18.49 6.44 0.71
C GLU A 197 18.62 6.51 2.23
N SER A 198 17.73 7.26 2.88
CA SER A 198 17.77 7.41 4.34
C SER A 198 17.34 6.13 5.07
N ALA A 199 16.35 5.43 4.56
CA ALA A 199 15.87 4.20 5.16
C ALA A 199 16.87 3.03 5.02
N GLU A 200 17.61 2.95 3.91
CA GLU A 200 18.70 1.97 3.75
C GLU A 200 19.80 2.18 4.79
N GLU A 201 20.19 3.43 5.04
CA GLU A 201 21.20 3.73 6.06
C GLU A 201 20.66 3.46 7.47
N LEU A 202 19.39 3.79 7.75
CA LEU A 202 18.77 3.48 9.04
C LEU A 202 18.74 1.97 9.28
N GLU A 203 18.31 1.16 8.30
CA GLU A 203 18.31 -0.30 8.41
C GLU A 203 19.71 -0.85 8.61
N ARG A 204 20.72 -0.30 7.94
CA ARG A 204 22.13 -0.68 8.13
C ARG A 204 22.59 -0.43 9.56
N ILE A 205 22.25 0.73 10.13
CA ILE A 205 22.59 1.05 11.53
C ILE A 205 21.88 0.09 12.49
N GLU A 206 20.60 -0.18 12.28
CA GLU A 206 19.82 -1.10 13.12
C GLU A 206 20.34 -2.54 13.07
N LEU A 207 20.79 -3.01 11.91
CA LEU A 207 21.42 -4.31 11.78
C LEU A 207 22.72 -4.40 12.58
N VAL A 208 23.55 -3.37 12.59
CA VAL A 208 24.76 -3.32 13.41
C VAL A 208 24.41 -3.35 14.89
N GLN A 209 23.48 -2.50 15.35
CA GLN A 209 23.01 -2.49 16.73
C GLN A 209 22.48 -3.86 17.18
N ARG A 210 21.69 -4.49 16.32
CA ARG A 210 21.10 -5.82 16.57
C ARG A 210 22.19 -6.89 16.75
N ASN A 211 23.23 -6.85 15.92
CA ASN A 211 24.36 -7.79 16.00
C ASN A 211 25.19 -7.59 17.29
N GLU A 212 25.44 -6.34 17.70
CA GLU A 212 26.14 -6.05 18.96
C GLU A 212 25.34 -6.53 20.18
N LEU A 213 24.02 -6.29 20.19
CA LEU A 213 23.14 -6.82 21.24
C LEU A 213 23.13 -8.36 21.29
N LEU A 214 23.13 -9.03 20.13
CA LEU A 214 23.22 -10.49 20.06
C LEU A 214 24.59 -11.01 20.54
N SER A 215 25.65 -10.20 20.44
CA SER A 215 26.98 -10.51 20.96
C SER A 215 27.10 -10.29 22.48
N GLY A 216 26.06 -9.76 23.12
CA GLY A 216 26.01 -9.56 24.57
C GLY A 216 26.41 -8.18 25.06
N ASP A 217 26.56 -7.20 24.13
CA ASP A 217 26.84 -5.83 24.50
C ASP A 217 25.67 -5.19 25.28
N ASP A 218 26.02 -4.27 26.20
CA ASP A 218 25.01 -3.54 26.96
C ASP A 218 24.13 -2.66 26.05
N ARG A 219 22.81 -2.78 26.22
CA ARG A 219 21.82 -2.09 25.39
C ARG A 219 22.01 -0.57 25.38
N GLN A 220 22.26 0.04 26.54
CA GLN A 220 22.42 1.49 26.64
C GLN A 220 23.68 1.92 25.87
N ALA A 221 24.80 1.23 26.08
CA ALA A 221 26.05 1.52 25.41
C ALA A 221 25.95 1.42 23.88
N VAL A 222 25.22 0.38 23.38
CA VAL A 222 24.97 0.22 21.93
C VAL A 222 24.17 1.38 21.37
N TYR A 223 23.10 1.82 22.04
CA TYR A 223 22.26 2.91 21.55
C TYR A 223 22.91 4.28 21.66
N GLU A 224 23.80 4.51 22.63
CA GLU A 224 24.59 5.74 22.75
C GLU A 224 25.70 5.86 21.69
N ARG A 225 26.18 4.71 21.17
CA ARG A 225 27.25 4.64 20.18
C ARG A 225 26.82 5.09 18.78
N TYR A 226 25.54 4.94 18.44
CA TYR A 226 25.03 5.19 17.10
C TYR A 226 23.91 6.24 17.11
N ASP A 227 24.14 7.36 16.39
CA ASP A 227 23.07 8.31 16.07
C ASP A 227 22.22 7.74 14.93
N ARG A 228 21.10 7.04 15.31
CA ARG A 228 20.22 6.38 14.34
C ARG A 228 19.61 7.33 13.32
N PHE A 229 19.38 8.58 13.69
CA PHE A 229 18.56 9.50 12.90
C PHE A 229 19.30 10.73 12.37
N GLY A 230 20.53 10.97 12.80
CA GLY A 230 21.30 12.18 12.44
C GLY A 230 21.56 12.34 10.95
N HIS A 231 21.51 11.23 10.19
CA HIS A 231 21.68 11.25 8.73
C HIS A 231 20.37 11.61 7.97
N ILE A 232 19.22 11.60 8.64
CA ILE A 232 17.91 11.83 8.00
C ILE A 232 17.64 13.34 7.92
N PRO A 233 17.47 13.89 6.69
CA PRO A 233 17.23 15.31 6.52
C PRO A 233 15.84 15.71 7.06
N LYS A 234 15.79 16.81 7.81
CA LYS A 234 14.51 17.42 8.23
C LYS A 234 13.95 18.23 7.06
N MET A 235 12.73 17.92 6.67
CA MET A 235 12.03 18.64 5.61
C MET A 235 10.98 19.56 6.24
N HIS A 236 11.07 20.84 5.95
CA HIS A 236 10.18 21.88 6.47
C HIS A 236 9.08 22.19 5.47
#